data_10f6b8d85bcb400bb6de78c1d0fc9649
#
_entry.id   10f6b8d85bcb400bb6de78c1d0fc9649
#
_cell.length_a   1.000
_cell.length_b   1.000
_cell.length_c   1.000
_cell.angle_alpha   90.00
_cell.angle_beta   90.00
_cell.angle_gamma   90.00
#
_symmetry.space_group_name_H-M   'P 1'
#
loop_
_entity.id
_entity.type
_entity.pdbx_description
1 polymer ?
#
loop_
_entity_poly.entity_id
_entity_poly.type
_entity_poly.pdbx_seq_one_letter_code
_entity_poly.pdbx_strand_id
1 'polypeptide(L)'
;MTRTIPPSLGPILTELELDAPQVVTLAELAALATRTGIGTEPRVVADRLRKLGWLLPTATAGVWEFAPAAHAGPMGHGDQFLELRAALAGRPSLDAAVCLVSALLAQGLTDRAPDRLEVAVKTGASIPVGLRRATRVVVFDANLAPERSRGVPVHLPATILVHIAARPGEVRGWGAIADALPELVEVVTPADIDGELAGRPRSVRVRLAYLTQGVAPDLADRLVPPNDGGRSAPKVWFGPRGSLKHHSARFSVADTLLPFDPASLHPLA
;
A
#
# COMPACT_ATOMS: atom_id res chain seq x y z
N MET A 1 -1.83 -34.65 -3.45
CA MET A 1 -0.60 -35.20 -2.83
C MET A 1 -0.81 -35.29 -1.34
N THR A 2 -0.63 -36.47 -0.74
CA THR A 2 -0.72 -36.62 0.72
C THR A 2 0.59 -36.10 1.31
N ARG A 3 0.52 -35.07 2.17
CA ARG A 3 1.71 -34.55 2.88
C ARG A 3 2.06 -35.54 3.99
N THR A 4 3.31 -36.00 3.98
CA THR A 4 3.85 -36.84 5.06
C THR A 4 4.60 -35.94 6.04
N ILE A 5 4.33 -36.11 7.34
CA ILE A 5 5.08 -35.42 8.41
C ILE A 5 6.23 -36.35 8.84
N PRO A 6 7.48 -35.97 8.52
CA PRO A 6 8.61 -36.73 9.04
C PRO A 6 8.67 -36.60 10.57
N PRO A 7 8.86 -37.66 11.33
CA PRO A 7 8.93 -37.58 12.80
C PRO A 7 9.95 -36.56 13.31
N SER A 8 11.07 -36.37 12.58
CA SER A 8 12.12 -35.41 12.92
C SER A 8 11.71 -33.93 12.71
N LEU A 9 10.62 -33.66 12.02
CA LEU A 9 10.10 -32.29 11.79
C LEU A 9 8.76 -32.04 12.49
N GLY A 10 8.18 -33.09 13.10
CA GLY A 10 6.89 -33.01 13.78
C GLY A 10 6.81 -31.85 14.77
N PRO A 11 7.75 -31.68 15.71
CA PRO A 11 7.71 -30.56 16.67
C PRO A 11 7.70 -29.18 16.03
N ILE A 12 8.52 -28.94 14.99
CA ILE A 12 8.53 -27.65 14.26
C ILE A 12 7.20 -27.42 13.55
N LEU A 13 6.64 -28.43 12.89
CA LEU A 13 5.36 -28.33 12.21
C LEU A 13 4.21 -28.08 13.18
N THR A 14 4.22 -28.69 14.35
CA THR A 14 3.23 -28.43 15.39
C THR A 14 3.24 -26.96 15.81
N GLU A 15 4.42 -26.38 16.07
CA GLU A 15 4.55 -24.95 16.40
C GLU A 15 4.05 -24.06 15.25
N LEU A 16 4.46 -24.36 14.01
CA LEU A 16 4.03 -23.59 12.84
C LEU A 16 2.51 -23.69 12.59
N GLU A 17 1.89 -24.85 12.83
CA GLU A 17 0.44 -25.01 12.69
C GLU A 17 -0.33 -24.29 13.82
N LEU A 18 0.22 -24.24 15.04
CA LEU A 18 -0.38 -23.51 16.17
C LEU A 18 -0.29 -21.99 15.96
N ASP A 19 0.87 -21.48 15.57
CA ASP A 19 1.11 -20.06 15.36
C ASP A 19 0.50 -19.55 14.04
N ALA A 20 0.31 -20.45 13.07
CA ALA A 20 -0.20 -20.21 11.73
C ALA A 20 0.37 -18.95 11.07
N PRO A 21 1.72 -18.74 11.07
CA PRO A 21 2.32 -17.55 10.48
C PRO A 21 2.08 -17.54 8.98
N GLN A 22 1.84 -16.36 8.40
CA GLN A 22 1.68 -16.23 6.94
C GLN A 22 3.02 -16.39 6.22
N VAL A 23 4.09 -15.88 6.81
CA VAL A 23 5.46 -16.03 6.30
C VAL A 23 6.39 -16.52 7.41
N VAL A 24 7.42 -17.24 7.02
CA VAL A 24 8.44 -17.78 7.92
C VAL A 24 9.83 -17.43 7.38
N THR A 25 10.65 -16.84 8.21
CA THR A 25 12.04 -16.50 7.90
C THR A 25 13.00 -17.63 8.30
N LEU A 26 14.21 -17.61 7.74
CA LEU A 26 15.27 -18.52 8.16
C LEU A 26 15.63 -18.34 9.65
N ALA A 27 15.57 -17.10 10.16
CA ALA A 27 15.83 -16.81 11.57
C ALA A 27 14.78 -17.42 12.50
N GLU A 28 13.51 -17.33 12.13
CA GLU A 28 12.41 -17.97 12.88
C GLU A 28 12.52 -19.48 12.86
N LEU A 29 12.87 -20.09 11.72
CA LEU A 29 13.15 -21.53 11.66
C LEU A 29 14.34 -21.93 12.55
N ALA A 30 15.38 -21.12 12.65
CA ALA A 30 16.50 -21.36 13.57
C ALA A 30 16.04 -21.30 15.03
N ALA A 31 15.23 -20.32 15.38
CA ALA A 31 14.67 -20.20 16.74
C ALA A 31 13.74 -21.39 17.07
N LEU A 32 12.89 -21.80 16.13
CA LEU A 32 12.03 -22.99 16.25
C LEU A 32 12.85 -24.28 16.44
N ALA A 33 13.88 -24.49 15.62
CA ALA A 33 14.74 -25.66 15.73
C ALA A 33 15.42 -25.74 17.12
N THR A 34 15.87 -24.60 17.63
CA THR A 34 16.48 -24.49 18.96
C THR A 34 15.45 -24.82 20.06
N ARG A 35 14.25 -24.24 20.02
CA ARG A 35 13.19 -24.50 21.01
C ARG A 35 12.72 -25.95 21.02
N THR A 36 12.63 -26.57 19.86
CA THR A 36 12.17 -27.95 19.70
C THR A 36 13.28 -29.01 19.87
N GLY A 37 14.50 -28.57 20.16
CA GLY A 37 15.66 -29.48 20.35
C GLY A 37 16.12 -30.18 19.08
N ILE A 38 15.78 -29.64 17.90
CA ILE A 38 16.18 -30.22 16.62
C ILE A 38 17.56 -29.70 16.24
N GLY A 39 18.58 -30.56 16.33
CA GLY A 39 19.98 -30.25 16.02
C GLY A 39 20.29 -30.10 14.52
N THR A 40 19.27 -30.05 13.66
CA THR A 40 19.46 -29.91 12.19
C THR A 40 19.63 -28.45 11.81
N GLU A 41 20.56 -28.16 10.90
CA GLU A 41 20.79 -26.82 10.39
C GLU A 41 19.48 -26.22 9.81
N PRO A 42 19.12 -24.97 10.14
CA PRO A 42 17.86 -24.34 9.72
C PRO A 42 17.61 -24.35 8.20
N ARG A 43 18.66 -24.20 7.39
CA ARG A 43 18.55 -24.29 5.92
C ARG A 43 18.14 -25.69 5.46
N VAL A 44 18.64 -26.72 6.10
CA VAL A 44 18.24 -28.12 5.80
C VAL A 44 16.80 -28.38 6.21
N VAL A 45 16.37 -27.82 7.35
CA VAL A 45 14.96 -27.85 7.79
C VAL A 45 14.08 -27.16 6.74
N ALA A 46 14.43 -25.93 6.34
CA ALA A 46 13.69 -25.17 5.31
C ALA A 46 13.58 -25.95 3.98
N ASP A 47 14.71 -26.53 3.50
CA ASP A 47 14.72 -27.30 2.25
C ASP A 47 13.80 -28.54 2.32
N ARG A 48 13.83 -29.26 3.45
CA ARG A 48 12.94 -30.41 3.68
C ARG A 48 11.47 -29.99 3.72
N LEU A 49 11.14 -28.90 4.44
CA LEU A 49 9.76 -28.38 4.52
C LEU A 49 9.27 -27.90 3.15
N ARG A 50 10.14 -27.28 2.35
CA ARG A 50 9.82 -26.91 0.96
C ARG A 50 9.54 -28.12 0.08
N LYS A 51 10.40 -29.14 0.11
CA LYS A 51 10.21 -30.39 -0.66
C LYS A 51 8.90 -31.09 -0.31
N LEU A 52 8.47 -30.98 0.94
CA LEU A 52 7.22 -31.53 1.45
C LEU A 52 6.01 -30.61 1.22
N GLY A 53 6.20 -29.40 0.68
CA GLY A 53 5.14 -28.45 0.36
C GLY A 53 4.57 -27.68 1.57
N TRP A 54 5.27 -27.69 2.72
CA TRP A 54 4.90 -26.89 3.89
C TRP A 54 5.38 -25.42 3.79
N LEU A 55 6.45 -25.19 3.07
CA LEU A 55 6.96 -23.87 2.76
C LEU A 55 6.92 -23.63 1.27
N LEU A 56 6.28 -22.53 0.84
CA LEU A 56 6.22 -22.12 -0.54
C LEU A 56 7.21 -20.94 -0.76
N PRO A 57 7.84 -20.86 -1.95
CA PRO A 57 8.79 -19.80 -2.23
C PRO A 57 8.10 -18.44 -2.30
N THR A 58 8.76 -17.40 -1.76
CA THR A 58 8.44 -16.00 -2.01
C THR A 58 9.52 -15.35 -2.87
N ALA A 59 9.28 -14.14 -3.35
CA ALA A 59 10.30 -13.37 -4.06
C ALA A 59 11.44 -12.86 -3.16
N THR A 60 11.33 -13.02 -1.82
CA THR A 60 12.35 -12.65 -0.83
C THR A 60 13.18 -13.85 -0.42
N ALA A 61 14.48 -13.81 -0.69
CA ALA A 61 15.38 -14.90 -0.32
C ALA A 61 15.39 -15.14 1.20
N GLY A 62 15.28 -16.40 1.62
CA GLY A 62 15.29 -16.79 3.04
C GLY A 62 13.98 -16.51 3.78
N VAL A 63 12.91 -16.22 3.05
CA VAL A 63 11.55 -16.07 3.54
C VAL A 63 10.60 -16.92 2.70
N TRP A 64 9.71 -17.63 3.34
CA TRP A 64 8.74 -18.52 2.70
C TRP A 64 7.33 -18.25 3.20
N GLU A 65 6.34 -18.50 2.35
CA GLU A 65 4.96 -18.61 2.76
C GLU A 65 4.77 -19.94 3.49
N PHE A 66 4.14 -19.91 4.66
CA PHE A 66 3.72 -21.13 5.33
C PHE A 66 2.38 -21.59 4.76
N ALA A 67 2.32 -22.84 4.35
CA ALA A 67 1.11 -23.45 3.82
C ALA A 67 0.61 -24.52 4.82
N PRO A 68 -0.33 -24.18 5.74
CA PRO A 68 -0.87 -25.10 6.72
C PRO A 68 -1.60 -26.26 6.07
N ALA A 69 -1.81 -27.35 6.81
CA ALA A 69 -2.42 -28.58 6.28
C ALA A 69 -3.83 -28.35 5.72
N ALA A 70 -4.60 -27.43 6.32
CA ALA A 70 -5.95 -27.07 5.88
C ALA A 70 -5.98 -26.40 4.49
N HIS A 71 -4.88 -25.79 4.04
CA HIS A 71 -4.74 -25.09 2.77
C HIS A 71 -3.69 -25.74 1.86
N ALA A 72 -3.55 -27.06 1.95
CA ALA A 72 -2.57 -27.82 1.18
C ALA A 72 -2.83 -27.74 -0.32
N GLY A 73 -2.02 -26.98 -1.04
CA GLY A 73 -2.06 -26.88 -2.49
C GLY A 73 -0.86 -26.12 -3.04
N PRO A 74 -0.55 -26.26 -4.35
CA PRO A 74 0.56 -25.54 -4.98
C PRO A 74 0.29 -24.06 -5.18
N MET A 75 -0.93 -23.58 -4.91
CA MET A 75 -1.39 -22.21 -5.23
C MET A 75 -1.24 -21.21 -4.08
N GLY A 76 -0.81 -21.62 -2.88
CA GLY A 76 -0.75 -20.74 -1.72
C GLY A 76 -2.13 -20.18 -1.31
N HIS A 77 -2.13 -19.12 -0.49
CA HIS A 77 -3.37 -18.48 -0.03
C HIS A 77 -3.92 -17.44 -1.03
N GLY A 78 -3.20 -17.15 -2.10
CA GLY A 78 -3.57 -16.07 -3.03
C GLY A 78 -3.52 -14.66 -2.39
N ASP A 79 -2.77 -14.51 -1.29
CA ASP A 79 -2.67 -13.25 -0.57
C ASP A 79 -1.85 -12.23 -1.38
N GLN A 80 -2.53 -11.18 -1.84
CA GLN A 80 -1.88 -10.10 -2.60
C GLN A 80 -0.80 -9.35 -1.81
N PHE A 81 -0.80 -9.40 -0.47
CA PHE A 81 0.17 -8.74 0.40
C PHE A 81 1.38 -9.62 0.75
N LEU A 82 1.39 -10.87 0.31
CA LEU A 82 2.42 -11.88 0.65
C LEU A 82 3.84 -11.36 0.42
N GLU A 83 4.10 -10.81 -0.75
CA GLU A 83 5.46 -10.36 -1.12
C GLU A 83 5.92 -9.14 -0.32
N LEU A 84 5.01 -8.25 0.05
CA LEU A 84 5.34 -7.15 0.97
C LEU A 84 5.63 -7.68 2.37
N ARG A 85 4.82 -8.63 2.89
CA ARG A 85 5.10 -9.28 4.18
C ARG A 85 6.45 -9.97 4.19
N ALA A 86 6.74 -10.73 3.14
CA ALA A 86 8.02 -11.41 3.00
C ALA A 86 9.20 -10.42 2.98
N ALA A 87 9.05 -9.30 2.25
CA ALA A 87 10.08 -8.27 2.20
C ALA A 87 10.30 -7.60 3.57
N LEU A 88 9.22 -7.30 4.31
CA LEU A 88 9.28 -6.71 5.65
C LEU A 88 9.85 -7.70 6.68
N ALA A 89 9.46 -8.97 6.62
CA ALA A 89 10.01 -10.02 7.48
C ALA A 89 11.51 -10.25 7.24
N GLY A 90 11.92 -10.29 5.97
CA GLY A 90 13.32 -10.42 5.59
C GLY A 90 14.17 -9.18 5.85
N ARG A 91 13.56 -8.01 5.96
CA ARG A 91 14.21 -6.73 6.23
C ARG A 91 13.32 -5.85 7.12
N PRO A 92 13.38 -5.99 8.45
CA PRO A 92 12.56 -5.21 9.39
C PRO A 92 12.79 -3.68 9.33
N SER A 93 13.95 -3.25 8.82
CA SER A 93 14.26 -1.82 8.61
C SER A 93 13.70 -1.24 7.30
N LEU A 94 13.01 -2.03 6.49
CA LEU A 94 12.38 -1.55 5.27
C LEU A 94 11.16 -0.70 5.62
N ASP A 95 11.23 0.60 5.32
CA ASP A 95 10.10 1.51 5.45
C ASP A 95 9.29 1.47 4.15
N ALA A 96 8.26 0.66 4.15
CA ALA A 96 7.38 0.46 3.00
C ALA A 96 5.93 0.28 3.47
N ALA A 97 4.99 0.86 2.74
CA ALA A 97 3.55 0.77 3.03
C ALA A 97 2.73 0.59 1.75
N VAL A 98 1.62 -0.10 1.87
CA VAL A 98 0.60 -0.17 0.81
C VAL A 98 0.06 1.24 0.56
N CYS A 99 -0.09 1.64 -0.71
CA CYS A 99 -0.47 2.99 -1.08
C CYS A 99 -1.49 3.05 -2.21
N LEU A 100 -1.96 4.24 -2.54
CA LEU A 100 -2.88 4.53 -3.65
C LEU A 100 -4.09 3.59 -3.68
N VAL A 101 -4.43 3.00 -4.84
CA VAL A 101 -5.61 2.11 -4.99
C VAL A 101 -5.47 0.85 -4.13
N SER A 102 -4.26 0.31 -3.98
CA SER A 102 -4.03 -0.83 -3.10
C SER A 102 -4.33 -0.52 -1.63
N ALA A 103 -4.09 0.71 -1.19
CA ALA A 103 -4.45 1.13 0.18
C ALA A 103 -5.96 1.30 0.34
N LEU A 104 -6.67 1.83 -0.65
CA LEU A 104 -8.13 1.87 -0.66
C LEU A 104 -8.72 0.46 -0.53
N LEU A 105 -8.20 -0.49 -1.30
CA LEU A 105 -8.63 -1.89 -1.23
C LEU A 105 -8.32 -2.53 0.14
N ALA A 106 -7.14 -2.24 0.72
CA ALA A 106 -6.78 -2.77 2.03
C ALA A 106 -7.68 -2.24 3.16
N GLN A 107 -8.21 -1.03 3.00
CA GLN A 107 -9.13 -0.37 3.93
C GLN A 107 -10.61 -0.66 3.64
N GLY A 108 -10.93 -1.36 2.54
CA GLY A 108 -12.30 -1.68 2.16
C GLY A 108 -13.06 -0.54 1.47
N LEU A 109 -12.36 0.51 1.04
CA LEU A 109 -12.92 1.68 0.34
C LEU A 109 -13.13 1.43 -1.17
N THR A 110 -12.68 0.31 -1.69
CA THR A 110 -12.93 -0.16 -3.05
C THR A 110 -12.82 -1.67 -3.12
N ASP A 111 -13.54 -2.28 -4.05
CA ASP A 111 -13.43 -3.69 -4.42
C ASP A 111 -12.53 -3.91 -5.65
N ARG A 112 -12.06 -2.83 -6.27
CA ARG A 112 -11.23 -2.88 -7.48
C ARG A 112 -9.77 -3.08 -7.13
N ALA A 113 -9.29 -4.30 -7.34
CA ALA A 113 -7.86 -4.60 -7.18
C ALA A 113 -7.05 -4.02 -8.36
N PRO A 114 -5.92 -3.36 -8.11
CA PRO A 114 -4.99 -3.02 -9.18
C PRO A 114 -4.26 -4.28 -9.67
N ASP A 115 -3.73 -4.25 -10.91
CA ASP A 115 -2.99 -5.37 -11.52
C ASP A 115 -1.80 -5.84 -10.66
N ARG A 116 -1.20 -4.94 -9.92
CA ARG A 116 -0.08 -5.20 -9.03
C ARG A 116 -0.23 -4.37 -7.76
N LEU A 117 0.10 -4.97 -6.62
CA LEU A 117 0.13 -4.27 -5.33
C LEU A 117 1.00 -3.01 -5.43
N GLU A 118 0.43 -1.87 -5.06
CA GLU A 118 1.13 -0.58 -5.04
C GLU A 118 1.75 -0.35 -3.66
N VAL A 119 3.06 -0.16 -3.65
CA VAL A 119 3.85 -0.02 -2.42
C VAL A 119 4.65 1.28 -2.46
N ALA A 120 4.42 2.16 -1.51
CA ALA A 120 5.23 3.35 -1.29
C ALA A 120 6.48 2.99 -0.48
N VAL A 121 7.59 3.59 -0.85
CA VAL A 121 8.85 3.56 -0.11
C VAL A 121 9.42 4.96 0.01
N LYS A 122 10.21 5.23 1.04
CA LYS A 122 10.87 6.53 1.21
C LYS A 122 11.94 6.80 0.15
N THR A 123 12.18 8.07 -0.10
CA THR A 123 13.28 8.52 -0.96
C THR A 123 14.61 7.94 -0.49
N GLY A 124 15.36 7.35 -1.41
CA GLY A 124 16.66 6.73 -1.11
C GLY A 124 16.59 5.34 -0.47
N ALA A 125 15.40 4.78 -0.25
CA ALA A 125 15.27 3.43 0.29
C ALA A 125 15.87 2.37 -0.65
N SER A 126 16.64 1.45 -0.07
CA SER A 126 17.12 0.27 -0.79
C SER A 126 16.00 -0.76 -0.91
N ILE A 127 15.48 -0.97 -2.11
CA ILE A 127 14.32 -1.82 -2.36
C ILE A 127 14.79 -3.23 -2.72
N PRO A 128 14.30 -4.29 -2.01
CA PRO A 128 14.58 -5.67 -2.39
C PRO A 128 14.15 -5.97 -3.82
N VAL A 129 15.00 -6.68 -4.58
CA VAL A 129 14.73 -7.00 -5.99
C VAL A 129 13.44 -7.79 -6.13
N GLY A 130 13.17 -8.73 -5.22
CA GLY A 130 11.94 -9.52 -5.19
C GLY A 130 10.70 -8.63 -5.08
N LEU A 131 10.68 -7.71 -4.12
CA LEU A 131 9.56 -6.77 -3.94
C LEU A 131 9.34 -5.92 -5.20
N ARG A 132 10.43 -5.38 -5.80
CA ARG A 132 10.33 -4.58 -7.03
C ARG A 132 9.75 -5.36 -8.22
N ARG A 133 10.03 -6.66 -8.30
CA ARG A 133 9.49 -7.54 -9.35
C ARG A 133 8.03 -7.90 -9.11
N ALA A 134 7.66 -8.15 -7.87
CA ALA A 134 6.32 -8.62 -7.50
C ALA A 134 5.30 -7.47 -7.38
N THR A 135 5.73 -6.26 -7.01
CA THR A 135 4.85 -5.13 -6.74
C THR A 135 5.15 -3.93 -7.64
N ARG A 136 4.27 -2.95 -7.64
CA ARG A 136 4.52 -1.62 -8.21
C ARG A 136 5.04 -0.71 -7.11
N VAL A 137 6.34 -0.46 -7.11
CA VAL A 137 6.96 0.43 -6.13
C VAL A 137 6.90 1.88 -6.61
N VAL A 138 6.45 2.78 -5.74
CA VAL A 138 6.45 4.23 -5.92
C VAL A 138 7.23 4.90 -4.81
N VAL A 139 7.84 6.07 -5.08
CA VAL A 139 8.60 6.81 -4.08
C VAL A 139 7.72 7.92 -3.51
N PHE A 140 7.38 7.82 -2.22
CA PHE A 140 6.58 8.82 -1.53
C PHE A 140 6.96 8.88 -0.04
N ASP A 141 7.38 10.06 0.40
CA ASP A 141 7.69 10.34 1.80
C ASP A 141 6.40 10.79 2.51
N ALA A 142 5.71 9.88 3.17
CA ALA A 142 4.56 10.18 4.00
C ALA A 142 5.00 10.89 5.28
N ASN A 143 4.24 11.92 5.71
CA ASN A 143 4.47 12.62 6.98
C ASN A 143 3.82 11.87 8.14
N LEU A 144 2.68 11.23 7.88
CA LEU A 144 1.97 10.41 8.88
C LEU A 144 2.47 8.98 8.85
N ALA A 145 2.57 8.37 10.02
CA ALA A 145 2.91 6.95 10.13
C ALA A 145 1.77 6.09 9.53
N PRO A 146 2.10 5.05 8.76
CA PRO A 146 1.09 4.12 8.26
C PRO A 146 0.49 3.32 9.42
N GLU A 147 -0.77 2.93 9.27
CA GLU A 147 -1.42 1.98 10.18
C GLU A 147 -1.22 0.53 9.70
N ARG A 148 -1.44 -0.43 10.62
CA ARG A 148 -1.44 -1.85 10.24
C ARG A 148 -2.83 -2.30 9.85
N SER A 149 -2.98 -2.71 8.60
CA SER A 149 -4.17 -3.39 8.09
C SER A 149 -3.75 -4.67 7.38
N ARG A 150 -4.50 -5.76 7.58
CA ARG A 150 -4.20 -7.09 6.99
C ARG A 150 -2.75 -7.55 7.22
N GLY A 151 -2.16 -7.14 8.36
CA GLY A 151 -0.79 -7.53 8.75
C GLY A 151 0.34 -6.78 8.04
N VAL A 152 0.06 -5.78 7.21
CA VAL A 152 1.05 -4.92 6.54
C VAL A 152 0.82 -3.44 6.87
N PRO A 153 1.86 -2.58 6.77
CA PRO A 153 1.67 -1.14 6.84
C PRO A 153 0.85 -0.63 5.64
N VAL A 154 -0.14 0.22 5.88
CA VAL A 154 -1.04 0.81 4.89
C VAL A 154 -1.11 2.32 5.12
N HIS A 155 -1.01 3.11 4.07
CA HIS A 155 -1.17 4.57 4.15
C HIS A 155 -2.55 4.93 4.71
N LEU A 156 -2.58 5.93 5.59
CA LEU A 156 -3.81 6.51 6.11
C LEU A 156 -4.62 7.20 4.98
N PRO A 157 -5.93 7.37 5.14
CA PRO A 157 -6.78 8.09 4.18
C PRO A 157 -6.24 9.46 3.80
N ALA A 158 -5.78 10.26 4.75
CA ALA A 158 -5.17 11.57 4.50
C ALA A 158 -3.90 11.45 3.66
N THR A 159 -3.05 10.46 3.94
CA THR A 159 -1.84 10.19 3.17
C THR A 159 -2.17 9.77 1.74
N ILE A 160 -3.22 8.97 1.52
CA ILE A 160 -3.67 8.57 0.18
C ILE A 160 -4.08 9.82 -0.62
N LEU A 161 -4.92 10.69 -0.05
CA LEU A 161 -5.38 11.93 -0.70
C LEU A 161 -4.21 12.85 -1.07
N VAL A 162 -3.30 13.06 -0.14
CA VAL A 162 -2.14 13.94 -0.37
C VAL A 162 -1.15 13.30 -1.36
N HIS A 163 -0.96 11.99 -1.34
CA HIS A 163 -0.14 11.27 -2.32
C HIS A 163 -0.68 11.46 -3.74
N ILE A 164 -1.99 11.27 -3.95
CA ILE A 164 -2.67 11.50 -5.23
C ILE A 164 -2.42 12.95 -5.71
N ALA A 165 -2.58 13.94 -4.84
CA ALA A 165 -2.37 15.34 -5.17
C ALA A 165 -0.89 15.68 -5.43
N ALA A 166 0.03 15.05 -4.73
CA ALA A 166 1.47 15.27 -4.89
C ALA A 166 2.01 14.62 -6.16
N ARG A 167 1.55 13.42 -6.48
CA ARG A 167 2.05 12.57 -7.58
C ARG A 167 0.91 12.07 -8.50
N PRO A 168 0.09 12.95 -9.08
CA PRO A 168 -1.08 12.52 -9.86
C PRO A 168 -0.71 11.64 -11.06
N GLY A 169 0.47 11.82 -11.65
CA GLY A 169 0.97 10.97 -12.74
C GLY A 169 1.31 9.54 -12.33
N GLU A 170 1.43 9.25 -11.04
CA GLU A 170 1.68 7.90 -10.53
C GLU A 170 0.38 7.11 -10.33
N VAL A 171 -0.76 7.78 -10.26
CA VAL A 171 -2.06 7.14 -10.06
C VAL A 171 -2.46 6.35 -11.29
N ARG A 172 -2.80 5.08 -11.08
CA ARG A 172 -3.42 4.20 -12.06
C ARG A 172 -4.75 3.73 -11.51
N GLY A 173 -5.80 3.72 -12.32
CA GLY A 173 -7.12 3.34 -11.84
C GLY A 173 -7.92 4.51 -11.26
N TRP A 174 -7.94 5.63 -11.98
CA TRP A 174 -8.71 6.83 -11.61
C TRP A 174 -10.20 6.57 -11.38
N GLY A 175 -10.78 5.53 -12.02
CA GLY A 175 -12.16 5.12 -11.73
C GLY A 175 -12.33 4.65 -10.29
N ALA A 176 -11.42 3.83 -9.77
CA ALA A 176 -11.46 3.41 -8.37
C ALA A 176 -11.28 4.58 -7.40
N ILE A 177 -10.42 5.55 -7.76
CA ILE A 177 -10.25 6.78 -6.96
C ILE A 177 -11.54 7.61 -6.97
N ALA A 178 -12.17 7.81 -8.14
CA ALA A 178 -13.41 8.59 -8.24
C ALA A 178 -14.53 7.97 -7.40
N ASP A 179 -14.69 6.65 -7.47
CA ASP A 179 -15.72 5.92 -6.73
C ASP A 179 -15.48 5.96 -5.21
N ALA A 180 -14.22 5.86 -4.78
CA ALA A 180 -13.85 5.86 -3.36
C ALA A 180 -13.73 7.26 -2.75
N LEU A 181 -13.61 8.31 -3.56
CA LEU A 181 -13.28 9.66 -3.08
C LEU A 181 -14.29 10.23 -2.08
N PRO A 182 -15.64 10.05 -2.24
CA PRO A 182 -16.60 10.52 -1.27
C PRO A 182 -16.40 9.90 0.13
N GLU A 183 -16.25 8.58 0.20
CA GLU A 183 -16.02 7.86 1.46
C GLU A 183 -14.64 8.20 2.06
N LEU A 184 -13.63 8.32 1.19
CA LEU A 184 -12.27 8.64 1.60
C LEU A 184 -12.18 10.02 2.29
N VAL A 185 -12.94 11.03 1.83
CA VAL A 185 -12.94 12.36 2.46
C VAL A 185 -13.73 12.41 3.76
N GLU A 186 -14.74 11.55 3.95
CA GLU A 186 -15.51 11.48 5.18
C GLU A 186 -14.73 10.94 6.38
N VAL A 187 -13.82 10.00 6.12
CA VAL A 187 -13.03 9.37 7.20
C VAL A 187 -11.78 10.16 7.58
N VAL A 188 -11.52 11.30 6.92
CA VAL A 188 -10.31 12.10 7.13
C VAL A 188 -10.59 13.29 8.04
N THR A 189 -9.74 13.48 9.05
CA THR A 189 -9.81 14.66 9.90
C THR A 189 -9.03 15.84 9.29
N PRO A 190 -9.44 17.10 9.57
CA PRO A 190 -8.66 18.27 9.20
C PRO A 190 -7.21 18.24 9.70
N ALA A 191 -6.98 17.73 10.91
CA ALA A 191 -5.64 17.61 11.51
C ALA A 191 -4.73 16.66 10.72
N ASP A 192 -5.26 15.52 10.27
CA ASP A 192 -4.50 14.55 9.48
C ASP A 192 -4.09 15.14 8.11
N ILE A 193 -5.00 15.88 7.46
CA ILE A 193 -4.67 16.57 6.20
C ILE A 193 -3.57 17.61 6.43
N ASP A 194 -3.68 18.42 7.48
CA ASP A 194 -2.67 19.44 7.78
C ASP A 194 -1.32 18.82 8.14
N GLY A 195 -1.32 17.73 8.91
CA GLY A 195 -0.13 16.95 9.22
C GLY A 195 0.54 16.38 7.99
N GLU A 196 -0.24 15.76 7.09
CA GLU A 196 0.30 15.19 5.86
C GLU A 196 0.75 16.27 4.86
N LEU A 197 0.11 17.46 4.84
CA LEU A 197 0.49 18.59 4.00
C LEU A 197 1.66 19.41 4.55
N ALA A 198 2.11 19.18 5.77
CA ALA A 198 3.22 19.91 6.38
C ALA A 198 4.48 19.87 5.49
N GLY A 199 5.08 21.03 5.21
CA GLY A 199 6.28 21.14 4.37
C GLY A 199 6.08 20.87 2.88
N ARG A 200 4.86 20.50 2.42
CA ARG A 200 4.62 20.26 0.99
C ARG A 200 4.39 21.55 0.22
N PRO A 201 4.78 21.58 -1.07
CA PRO A 201 4.56 22.75 -1.94
C PRO A 201 3.08 23.14 -2.02
N ARG A 202 2.81 24.45 -2.18
CA ARG A 202 1.44 24.97 -2.38
C ARG A 202 0.67 24.24 -3.49
N SER A 203 1.35 23.80 -4.56
CA SER A 203 0.72 23.08 -5.67
C SER A 203 0.05 21.78 -5.24
N VAL A 204 0.54 21.10 -4.21
CA VAL A 204 -0.09 19.88 -3.65
C VAL A 204 -1.42 20.24 -2.99
N ARG A 205 -1.42 21.29 -2.15
CA ARG A 205 -2.63 21.81 -1.49
C ARG A 205 -3.70 22.23 -2.51
N VAL A 206 -3.29 22.94 -3.57
CA VAL A 206 -4.19 23.37 -4.65
C VAL A 206 -4.77 22.17 -5.43
N ARG A 207 -3.95 21.17 -5.74
CA ARG A 207 -4.42 19.95 -6.42
C ARG A 207 -5.38 19.16 -5.55
N LEU A 208 -5.11 19.09 -4.24
CA LEU A 208 -6.03 18.41 -3.30
C LEU A 208 -7.37 19.15 -3.24
N ALA A 209 -7.38 20.49 -3.11
CA ALA A 209 -8.59 21.29 -3.13
C ALA A 209 -9.38 21.10 -4.44
N TYR A 210 -8.69 21.11 -5.57
CA TYR A 210 -9.30 20.83 -6.87
C TYR A 210 -9.92 19.43 -6.94
N LEU A 211 -9.23 18.39 -6.46
CA LEU A 211 -9.70 17.02 -6.49
C LEU A 211 -10.95 16.82 -5.60
N THR A 212 -11.00 17.48 -4.45
CA THR A 212 -12.06 17.29 -3.45
C THR A 212 -13.22 18.27 -3.56
N GLN A 213 -13.19 19.23 -4.51
CA GLN A 213 -14.14 20.33 -4.57
C GLN A 213 -15.63 19.94 -4.68
N GLY A 214 -15.93 18.82 -5.32
CA GLY A 214 -17.31 18.35 -5.49
C GLY A 214 -17.80 17.51 -4.30
N VAL A 215 -16.91 16.67 -3.74
CA VAL A 215 -17.28 15.76 -2.64
C VAL A 215 -17.11 16.37 -1.26
N ALA A 216 -16.21 17.36 -1.09
CA ALA A 216 -15.95 18.05 0.18
C ALA A 216 -15.62 19.55 -0.05
N PRO A 217 -16.62 20.37 -0.42
CA PRO A 217 -16.40 21.79 -0.75
C PRO A 217 -15.80 22.57 0.41
N ASP A 218 -16.19 22.29 1.65
CA ASP A 218 -15.64 22.98 2.84
C ASP A 218 -14.17 22.67 3.04
N LEU A 219 -13.75 21.44 2.80
CA LEU A 219 -12.33 21.06 2.81
C LEU A 219 -11.56 21.79 1.71
N ALA A 220 -12.12 21.85 0.50
CA ALA A 220 -11.49 22.56 -0.62
C ALA A 220 -11.33 24.07 -0.33
N ASP A 221 -12.33 24.70 0.29
CA ASP A 221 -12.30 26.09 0.72
C ASP A 221 -11.28 26.35 1.82
N ARG A 222 -11.18 25.45 2.77
CA ARG A 222 -10.17 25.52 3.83
C ARG A 222 -8.74 25.38 3.27
N LEU A 223 -8.54 24.50 2.29
CA LEU A 223 -7.25 24.29 1.66
C LEU A 223 -6.79 25.48 0.81
N VAL A 224 -7.71 26.08 0.07
CA VAL A 224 -7.48 27.23 -0.82
C VAL A 224 -8.66 28.18 -0.65
N PRO A 225 -8.60 29.10 0.32
CA PRO A 225 -9.64 30.09 0.52
C PRO A 225 -9.93 30.87 -0.77
N PRO A 226 -11.17 31.31 -0.99
CA PRO A 226 -11.52 32.19 -2.11
C PRO A 226 -10.59 33.40 -2.11
N ASN A 227 -10.01 33.72 -3.26
CA ASN A 227 -9.13 34.88 -3.38
C ASN A 227 -9.92 36.18 -3.10
N ASP A 228 -9.48 36.94 -2.10
CA ASP A 228 -9.92 38.31 -1.87
C ASP A 228 -9.32 39.24 -2.97
N GLY A 229 -9.77 39.07 -4.18
CA GLY A 229 -9.58 39.90 -5.36
C GLY A 229 -8.24 40.62 -5.50
N GLY A 230 -7.34 40.17 -6.35
CA GLY A 230 -6.30 41.06 -6.76
C GLY A 230 -5.06 40.49 -7.45
N ARG A 231 -4.65 39.29 -7.21
CA ARG A 231 -3.53 38.66 -7.93
C ARG A 231 -3.92 37.32 -8.50
N SER A 232 -3.79 37.15 -9.82
CA SER A 232 -3.94 35.84 -10.46
C SER A 232 -2.97 34.84 -9.82
N ALA A 233 -3.51 33.84 -9.13
CA ALA A 233 -2.69 32.80 -8.51
C ALA A 233 -1.93 32.04 -9.62
N PRO A 234 -0.67 31.64 -9.36
CA PRO A 234 0.10 30.87 -10.35
C PRO A 234 -0.64 29.59 -10.76
N LYS A 235 -0.67 29.36 -12.07
CA LYS A 235 -1.32 28.18 -12.67
C LYS A 235 -0.67 26.87 -12.16
N VAL A 236 -1.49 25.96 -11.69
CA VAL A 236 -1.09 24.63 -11.24
C VAL A 236 -1.55 23.59 -12.25
N TRP A 237 -0.66 22.66 -12.59
CA TRP A 237 -0.98 21.55 -13.48
C TRP A 237 -1.37 20.31 -12.67
N PHE A 238 -2.51 19.72 -13.01
CA PHE A 238 -2.90 18.39 -12.54
C PHE A 238 -2.59 17.40 -13.65
N GLY A 239 -1.42 16.78 -13.55
CA GLY A 239 -0.85 15.93 -14.59
C GLY A 239 0.30 16.60 -15.37
N PRO A 240 0.82 15.95 -16.42
CA PRO A 240 1.85 16.50 -17.29
C PRO A 240 1.30 17.69 -18.10
N ARG A 241 2.18 18.59 -18.56
CA ARG A 241 1.74 19.65 -19.46
C ARG A 241 1.28 19.05 -20.80
N GLY A 242 0.09 19.46 -21.27
CA GLY A 242 -0.50 18.91 -22.49
C GLY A 242 -1.88 19.48 -22.79
N SER A 243 -2.68 18.75 -23.55
CA SER A 243 -4.07 19.09 -23.88
C SER A 243 -4.93 19.11 -22.64
N LEU A 244 -5.65 20.20 -22.43
CA LEU A 244 -6.56 20.36 -21.30
C LEU A 244 -7.76 19.41 -21.46
N LYS A 245 -8.10 18.73 -20.37
CA LYS A 245 -9.36 18.00 -20.21
C LYS A 245 -10.37 18.84 -19.42
N HIS A 246 -9.88 19.40 -18.29
CA HIS A 246 -10.68 20.28 -17.44
C HIS A 246 -9.87 21.51 -17.00
N HIS A 247 -10.57 22.58 -16.62
CA HIS A 247 -9.96 23.80 -16.11
C HIS A 247 -10.79 24.35 -14.95
N SER A 248 -10.14 24.65 -13.85
CA SER A 248 -10.78 25.36 -12.76
C SER A 248 -10.20 26.75 -12.61
N ALA A 249 -11.00 27.77 -12.91
CA ALA A 249 -10.63 29.18 -12.68
C ALA A 249 -10.48 29.45 -11.18
N ARG A 250 -11.35 28.86 -10.33
CA ARG A 250 -11.34 28.99 -8.87
C ARG A 250 -9.99 28.65 -8.26
N PHE A 251 -9.42 27.52 -8.66
CA PHE A 251 -8.14 27.03 -8.13
C PHE A 251 -6.95 27.35 -9.02
N SER A 252 -7.16 27.98 -10.18
CA SER A 252 -6.12 28.18 -11.22
C SER A 252 -5.47 26.84 -11.64
N VAL A 253 -6.26 25.77 -11.75
CA VAL A 253 -5.79 24.43 -12.14
C VAL A 253 -6.06 24.15 -13.60
N ALA A 254 -5.02 23.66 -14.29
CA ALA A 254 -5.11 23.07 -15.62
C ALA A 254 -4.98 21.55 -15.48
N ASP A 255 -6.06 20.85 -15.71
CA ASP A 255 -6.11 19.39 -15.64
C ASP A 255 -5.96 18.77 -17.03
N THR A 256 -4.98 17.90 -17.16
CA THR A 256 -4.69 17.13 -18.38
C THR A 256 -4.80 15.65 -18.16
N LEU A 257 -5.15 15.22 -16.92
CA LEU A 257 -4.99 13.84 -16.50
C LEU A 257 -6.32 13.16 -16.16
N LEU A 258 -7.19 13.81 -15.38
CA LEU A 258 -8.40 13.17 -14.86
C LEU A 258 -9.35 12.76 -16.00
N PRO A 259 -9.95 11.56 -15.93
CA PRO A 259 -10.98 11.14 -16.88
C PRO A 259 -12.39 11.66 -16.51
N PHE A 260 -12.51 12.41 -15.40
CA PHE A 260 -13.75 12.99 -14.89
C PHE A 260 -13.48 14.43 -14.40
N ASP A 261 -14.55 15.23 -14.33
CA ASP A 261 -14.48 16.55 -13.69
C ASP A 261 -14.73 16.40 -12.18
N PRO A 262 -13.77 16.75 -11.29
CA PRO A 262 -13.99 16.67 -9.85
C PRO A 262 -15.15 17.50 -9.32
N ALA A 263 -15.54 18.58 -10.03
CA ALA A 263 -16.71 19.39 -9.65
C ALA A 263 -18.04 18.67 -9.85
N SER A 264 -18.08 17.61 -10.68
CA SER A 264 -19.28 16.80 -10.93
C SER A 264 -19.46 15.66 -9.94
N LEU A 265 -18.49 15.40 -9.06
CA LEU A 265 -18.63 14.40 -8.01
C LEU A 265 -19.47 14.98 -6.87
N HIS A 266 -20.20 14.10 -6.17
CA HIS A 266 -21.08 14.49 -5.07
C HIS A 266 -20.66 13.79 -3.77
N PRO A 267 -20.91 14.40 -2.59
CA PRO A 267 -20.79 13.74 -1.31
C PRO A 267 -21.63 12.46 -1.26
N LEU A 268 -21.36 11.58 -0.32
CA LEU A 268 -22.28 10.50 0.03
C LEU A 268 -23.61 11.09 0.52
N ALA A 269 -24.73 10.50 0.09
CA ALA A 269 -26.07 10.96 0.43
C ALA A 269 -26.44 10.54 1.86
#